data_24aa2a748a6be1c6380fa715d93935ad
#
_entry.id   24aa2a748a6be1c6380fa715d93935ad
#
_cell.length_a   1.000
_cell.length_b   1.000
_cell.length_c   1.000
_cell.angle_alpha   90.00
_cell.angle_beta   90.00
_cell.angle_gamma   90.00
#
_symmetry.space_group_name_H-M   'P 1'
#
loop_
_entity.id
_entity.type
_entity.pdbx_description
1 polymer ?
#
loop_
_entity_poly.entity_id
_entity_poly.type
_entity_poly.pdbx_seq_one_letter_code
_entity_poly.pdbx_strand_id
1 'polypeptide(L)'
;FFQVGDQLLVNEIAPRVHNSGHWTQQGADTCQFENHLRAVAGLPLGSTALVRPTVMVNILGEDHVDAAVLNIPSCHLHWYGKSKRPGRKMGHINVCGQDNAQLAERFLALAALLPTDKFLEVADVAKVFAARHQQS
;
A
#
# COMPACT_ATOMS: atom_id res chain seq x y z
N PHE A 1 -13.36 7.61 -4.28
CA PHE A 1 -14.73 7.16 -3.97
C PHE A 1 -14.76 6.51 -2.59
N PHE A 2 -15.89 6.68 -1.88
CA PHE A 2 -16.24 5.87 -0.73
C PHE A 2 -17.29 4.83 -1.16
N GLN A 3 -17.14 3.60 -0.69
CA GLN A 3 -18.18 2.59 -0.83
C GLN A 3 -19.06 2.58 0.43
N VAL A 4 -20.37 2.76 0.24
CA VAL A 4 -21.38 2.69 1.30
C VAL A 4 -22.45 1.70 0.86
N GLY A 5 -22.38 0.48 1.39
CA GLY A 5 -23.16 -0.64 0.85
C GLY A 5 -22.81 -0.89 -0.61
N ASP A 6 -23.79 -0.86 -1.49
CA ASP A 6 -23.63 -1.05 -2.94
C ASP A 6 -23.44 0.27 -3.72
N GLN A 7 -23.36 1.40 -3.02
CA GLN A 7 -23.22 2.72 -3.64
C GLN A 7 -21.77 3.20 -3.59
N LEU A 8 -21.33 3.89 -4.66
CA LEU A 8 -20.07 4.60 -4.73
C LEU A 8 -20.33 6.11 -4.63
N LEU A 9 -19.80 6.73 -3.59
CA LEU A 9 -19.85 8.17 -3.37
C LEU A 9 -18.53 8.82 -3.80
N VAL A 10 -18.62 9.94 -4.51
CA VAL A 10 -17.44 10.73 -4.87
C VAL A 10 -16.84 11.33 -3.60
N ASN A 11 -15.54 11.10 -3.38
CA ASN A 11 -14.76 11.73 -2.32
C ASN A 11 -14.06 12.98 -2.84
N GLU A 12 -13.09 12.78 -3.71
CA GLU A 12 -12.29 13.86 -4.30
C GLU A 12 -11.80 13.48 -5.70
N ILE A 13 -11.36 14.47 -6.46
CA ILE A 13 -10.63 14.30 -7.72
C ILE A 13 -9.24 14.90 -7.53
N ALA A 14 -8.20 14.12 -7.74
CA ALA A 14 -6.83 14.58 -7.73
C ALA A 14 -6.22 14.44 -9.13
N PRO A 15 -5.93 15.52 -9.86
CA PRO A 15 -5.31 15.48 -11.20
C PRO A 15 -3.80 15.21 -11.10
N ARG A 16 -3.40 14.25 -10.30
CA ARG A 16 -2.03 13.82 -9.99
C ARG A 16 -2.05 12.42 -9.42
N VAL A 17 -0.87 11.83 -9.26
CA VAL A 17 -0.74 10.59 -8.47
C VAL A 17 -1.31 10.77 -7.06
N HIS A 18 -2.01 9.78 -6.57
CA HIS A 18 -2.70 9.83 -5.28
C HIS A 18 -2.16 8.74 -4.35
N ASN A 19 -2.17 9.03 -3.04
CA ASN A 19 -1.69 8.10 -2.03
C ASN A 19 -2.35 6.72 -2.12
N SER A 20 -3.65 6.68 -2.34
CA SER A 20 -4.41 5.42 -2.44
C SER A 20 -4.01 4.53 -3.62
N GLY A 21 -3.23 5.06 -4.58
CA GLY A 21 -2.75 4.30 -5.74
C GLY A 21 -1.28 3.86 -5.63
N HIS A 22 -0.56 4.12 -4.53
CA HIS A 22 0.87 3.75 -4.43
C HIS A 22 1.09 2.23 -4.37
N TRP A 23 0.10 1.45 -3.95
CA TRP A 23 0.13 -0.01 -4.00
C TRP A 23 0.32 -0.55 -5.42
N THR A 24 -0.09 0.22 -6.43
CA THR A 24 0.01 -0.18 -7.85
C THR A 24 1.44 -0.40 -8.32
N GLN A 25 2.45 0.14 -7.61
CA GLN A 25 3.86 -0.09 -7.96
C GLN A 25 4.23 -1.58 -7.96
N GLN A 26 3.58 -2.39 -7.14
CA GLN A 26 3.78 -3.84 -7.07
C GLN A 26 2.54 -4.64 -7.45
N GLY A 27 1.35 -4.04 -7.35
CA GLY A 27 0.08 -4.74 -7.50
C GLY A 27 -0.61 -4.60 -8.86
N ALA A 28 -0.20 -3.65 -9.70
CA ALA A 28 -0.76 -3.44 -11.04
C ALA A 28 0.28 -3.68 -12.13
N ASP A 29 -0.19 -4.03 -13.31
CA ASP A 29 0.64 -4.22 -14.52
C ASP A 29 1.40 -2.94 -14.89
N THR A 30 0.68 -1.80 -14.91
CA THR A 30 1.29 -0.47 -15.03
C THR A 30 0.89 0.37 -13.82
N CYS A 31 1.86 0.88 -13.08
CA CYS A 31 1.57 1.65 -11.88
C CYS A 31 1.04 3.05 -12.19
N GLN A 32 0.41 3.68 -11.18
CA GLN A 32 -0.14 5.03 -11.34
C GLN A 32 0.92 6.08 -11.74
N PHE A 33 2.17 5.92 -11.29
CA PHE A 33 3.24 6.87 -11.60
C PHE A 33 3.59 6.83 -13.08
N GLU A 34 3.75 5.64 -13.63
CA GLU A 34 4.03 5.45 -15.05
C GLU A 34 2.87 5.94 -15.91
N ASN A 35 1.62 5.54 -15.58
CA ASN A 35 0.45 6.00 -16.31
C ASN A 35 0.24 7.51 -16.21
N HIS A 36 0.59 8.13 -15.08
CA HIS A 36 0.59 9.59 -14.96
C HIS A 36 1.60 10.24 -15.93
N LEU A 37 2.82 9.73 -15.99
CA LEU A 37 3.84 10.24 -16.92
C LEU A 37 3.43 10.02 -18.38
N ARG A 38 2.88 8.85 -18.71
CA ARG A 38 2.36 8.56 -20.05
C ARG A 38 1.26 9.56 -20.43
N ALA A 39 0.30 9.80 -19.54
CA ALA A 39 -0.80 10.74 -19.78
C ALA A 39 -0.31 12.17 -20.02
N VAL A 40 0.64 12.65 -19.18
CA VAL A 40 1.22 14.01 -19.34
C VAL A 40 2.03 14.13 -20.62
N ALA A 41 2.71 13.08 -21.04
CA ALA A 41 3.50 13.05 -22.27
C ALA A 41 2.67 12.74 -23.54
N GLY A 42 1.36 12.55 -23.43
CA GLY A 42 0.50 12.19 -24.58
C GLY A 42 0.79 10.78 -25.12
N LEU A 43 1.34 9.88 -24.28
CA LEU A 43 1.65 8.49 -24.67
C LEU A 43 0.46 7.57 -24.37
N PRO A 44 0.35 6.43 -25.08
CA PRO A 44 -0.66 5.42 -24.78
C PRO A 44 -0.55 4.94 -23.33
N LEU A 45 -1.70 4.85 -22.63
CA LEU A 45 -1.74 4.33 -21.26
C LEU A 45 -1.46 2.81 -21.26
N GLY A 46 -0.76 2.36 -20.22
CA GLY A 46 -0.56 0.95 -19.95
C GLY A 46 -1.75 0.32 -19.22
N SER A 47 -1.80 -1.00 -19.23
CA SER A 47 -2.81 -1.79 -18.54
C SER A 47 -2.83 -1.51 -17.04
N THR A 48 -4.02 -1.32 -16.47
CA THR A 48 -4.22 -1.16 -15.02
C THR A 48 -4.65 -2.46 -14.34
N ALA A 49 -4.52 -3.60 -15.04
CA ALA A 49 -4.90 -4.90 -14.51
C ALA A 49 -4.16 -5.21 -13.19
N LEU A 50 -4.88 -5.80 -12.24
CA LEU A 50 -4.31 -6.31 -11.00
C LEU A 50 -3.43 -7.52 -11.33
N VAL A 51 -2.16 -7.49 -10.93
CA VAL A 51 -1.23 -8.62 -11.12
C VAL A 51 -1.06 -9.45 -9.86
N ARG A 52 -1.29 -8.88 -8.70
CA ARG A 52 -1.28 -9.59 -7.41
C ARG A 52 -1.95 -8.76 -6.30
N PRO A 53 -2.55 -9.43 -5.30
CA PRO A 53 -3.07 -8.74 -4.10
C PRO A 53 -1.92 -8.02 -3.37
N THR A 54 -2.19 -6.78 -2.97
CA THR A 54 -1.19 -5.91 -2.36
C THR A 54 -1.82 -5.06 -1.26
N VAL A 55 -1.18 -5.01 -0.10
CA VAL A 55 -1.47 -4.05 0.98
C VAL A 55 -0.40 -2.98 1.01
N MET A 56 -0.81 -1.72 1.17
CA MET A 56 0.09 -0.59 1.36
C MET A 56 -0.08 -0.02 2.76
N VAL A 57 1.02 0.14 3.47
CA VAL A 57 1.10 0.79 4.79
C VAL A 57 1.84 2.11 4.64
N ASN A 58 1.20 3.22 5.05
CA ASN A 58 1.85 4.54 5.07
C ASN A 58 2.82 4.66 6.25
N ILE A 59 3.97 5.29 6.03
CA ILE A 59 4.90 5.71 7.08
C ILE A 59 4.69 7.20 7.30
N LEU A 60 4.09 7.55 8.45
CA LEU A 60 3.72 8.93 8.79
C LEU A 60 4.52 9.42 9.99
N GLY A 61 5.23 10.55 9.82
CA GLY A 61 5.94 11.21 10.91
C GLY A 61 7.14 10.45 11.49
N GLU A 62 7.56 9.35 10.88
CA GLU A 62 8.68 8.52 11.33
C GLU A 62 9.88 8.69 10.40
N ASP A 63 11.08 8.70 10.98
CA ASP A 63 12.36 8.83 10.29
C ASP A 63 13.12 7.50 10.17
N HIS A 64 12.57 6.45 10.76
CA HIS A 64 13.15 5.11 10.74
C HIS A 64 12.07 4.04 10.69
N VAL A 65 12.34 3.00 9.91
CA VAL A 65 11.63 1.72 9.92
C VAL A 65 12.68 0.62 9.98
N ASP A 66 12.49 -0.39 10.81
CA ASP A 66 13.42 -1.51 10.90
C ASP A 66 13.58 -2.19 9.54
N ALA A 67 14.83 -2.34 9.10
CA ALA A 67 15.15 -3.02 7.84
C ALA A 67 14.71 -4.51 7.83
N ALA A 68 14.41 -5.09 8.99
CA ALA A 68 13.87 -6.44 9.11
C ALA A 68 12.57 -6.65 8.30
N VAL A 69 11.80 -5.58 8.02
CA VAL A 69 10.63 -5.65 7.14
C VAL A 69 10.97 -6.17 5.74
N LEU A 70 12.20 -5.96 5.27
CA LEU A 70 12.68 -6.43 3.97
C LEU A 70 13.02 -7.93 3.94
N ASN A 71 13.06 -8.62 5.09
CA ASN A 71 13.17 -10.07 5.15
C ASN A 71 11.85 -10.76 4.82
N ILE A 72 10.73 -10.03 4.83
CA ILE A 72 9.43 -10.57 4.43
C ILE A 72 9.40 -10.67 2.90
N PRO A 73 9.14 -11.86 2.31
CA PRO A 73 9.07 -12.01 0.86
C PRO A 73 8.05 -11.06 0.22
N SER A 74 8.44 -10.42 -0.88
CA SER A 74 7.61 -9.44 -1.60
C SER A 74 7.14 -8.26 -0.74
N CYS A 75 7.96 -7.86 0.24
CA CYS A 75 7.82 -6.62 0.98
C CYS A 75 8.76 -5.57 0.37
N HIS A 76 8.23 -4.40 0.08
CA HIS A 76 8.94 -3.32 -0.61
C HIS A 76 8.83 -2.03 0.20
N LEU A 77 9.97 -1.50 0.65
CA LEU A 77 10.06 -0.23 1.36
C LEU A 77 10.35 0.90 0.36
N HIS A 78 9.44 1.87 0.30
CA HIS A 78 9.60 3.09 -0.49
C HIS A 78 9.85 4.27 0.44
N TRP A 79 11.10 4.70 0.54
CA TRP A 79 11.56 5.78 1.40
C TRP A 79 11.78 7.06 0.60
N TYR A 80 11.25 8.21 1.09
CA TYR A 80 11.23 9.44 0.29
C TYR A 80 12.38 10.40 0.61
N GLY A 81 13.25 10.10 1.56
CA GLY A 81 14.40 10.97 1.92
C GLY A 81 14.02 12.35 2.43
N LYS A 82 12.83 12.50 3.01
CA LYS A 82 12.34 13.79 3.52
C LYS A 82 12.76 13.99 4.98
N SER A 83 12.87 15.27 5.39
CA SER A 83 13.02 15.61 6.81
C SER A 83 11.75 15.26 7.59
N LYS A 84 11.92 14.63 8.77
CA LYS A 84 10.83 14.27 9.67
C LYS A 84 10.01 15.47 10.10
N ARG A 85 8.68 15.33 10.06
CA ARG A 85 7.70 16.26 10.64
C ARG A 85 6.49 15.46 11.12
N PRO A 86 5.80 15.89 12.19
CA PRO A 86 4.58 15.22 12.64
C PRO A 86 3.56 15.06 11.51
N GLY A 87 3.00 13.87 11.34
CA GLY A 87 2.00 13.55 10.32
C GLY A 87 2.47 13.57 8.86
N ARG A 88 3.74 13.94 8.60
CA ARG A 88 4.27 13.95 7.24
C ARG A 88 4.47 12.54 6.72
N LYS A 89 3.99 12.27 5.49
CA LYS A 89 4.28 11.02 4.81
C LYS A 89 5.77 10.95 4.44
N MET A 90 6.47 10.03 5.08
CA MET A 90 7.90 9.80 4.94
C MET A 90 8.22 8.70 3.93
N GLY A 91 7.26 7.80 3.72
CA GLY A 91 7.39 6.66 2.84
C GLY A 91 6.14 5.80 2.85
N HIS A 92 6.24 4.62 2.30
CA HIS A 92 5.24 3.56 2.42
C HIS A 92 5.90 2.19 2.27
N ILE A 93 5.19 1.17 2.74
CA ILE A 93 5.58 -0.22 2.57
C ILE A 93 4.48 -0.89 1.77
N ASN A 94 4.85 -1.56 0.67
CA ASN A 94 3.95 -2.45 -0.05
C ASN A 94 4.33 -3.89 0.27
N VAL A 95 3.36 -4.71 0.66
CA VAL A 95 3.51 -6.15 0.84
C VAL A 95 2.52 -6.87 -0.08
N CYS A 96 3.02 -7.90 -0.78
CA CYS A 96 2.26 -8.60 -1.81
C CYS A 96 2.17 -10.09 -1.51
N GLY A 97 1.08 -10.72 -1.97
CA GLY A 97 0.91 -12.18 -2.02
C GLY A 97 0.66 -12.67 -3.44
N GLN A 98 0.77 -13.95 -3.68
CA GLN A 98 0.26 -14.59 -4.91
C GLN A 98 -1.27 -14.66 -4.86
N ASP A 99 -1.81 -14.81 -3.67
CA ASP A 99 -3.22 -14.83 -3.32
C ASP A 99 -3.46 -14.09 -2.00
N ASN A 100 -4.72 -13.99 -1.59
CA ASN A 100 -5.10 -13.30 -0.36
C ASN A 100 -4.63 -14.04 0.91
N ALA A 101 -4.51 -15.34 0.89
CA ALA A 101 -4.04 -16.12 2.04
C ALA A 101 -2.56 -15.84 2.32
N GLN A 102 -1.73 -15.89 1.27
CA GLN A 102 -0.31 -15.56 1.40
C GLN A 102 -0.10 -14.07 1.73
N LEU A 103 -0.92 -13.17 1.16
CA LEU A 103 -0.88 -11.76 1.54
C LEU A 103 -1.20 -11.58 3.02
N ALA A 104 -2.21 -12.29 3.55
CA ALA A 104 -2.59 -12.21 4.95
C ALA A 104 -1.46 -12.65 5.88
N GLU A 105 -0.78 -13.75 5.57
CA GLU A 105 0.39 -14.23 6.32
C GLU A 105 1.49 -13.17 6.37
N ARG A 106 1.86 -12.63 5.22
CA ARG A 106 2.91 -11.62 5.09
C ARG A 106 2.54 -10.29 5.75
N PHE A 107 1.27 -9.91 5.67
CA PHE A 107 0.79 -8.68 6.32
C PHE A 107 0.79 -8.81 7.84
N LEU A 108 0.44 -9.97 8.40
CA LEU A 108 0.61 -10.26 9.84
C LEU A 108 2.09 -10.18 10.25
N ALA A 109 2.99 -10.78 9.46
CA ALA A 109 4.44 -10.70 9.72
C ALA A 109 4.94 -9.25 9.69
N LEU A 110 4.50 -8.44 8.73
CA LEU A 110 4.82 -7.01 8.67
C LEU A 110 4.28 -6.28 9.91
N ALA A 111 3.02 -6.50 10.26
CA ALA A 111 2.39 -5.86 11.41
C ALA A 111 3.12 -6.16 12.73
N ALA A 112 3.67 -7.38 12.88
CA ALA A 112 4.44 -7.77 14.07
C ALA A 112 5.80 -7.05 14.20
N LEU A 113 6.36 -6.55 13.09
CA LEU A 113 7.63 -5.81 13.08
C LEU A 113 7.43 -4.29 13.26
N LEU A 114 6.22 -3.79 13.03
CA LEU A 114 5.94 -2.36 13.13
C LEU A 114 5.55 -1.97 14.56
N PRO A 115 6.14 -0.90 15.14
CA PRO A 115 5.77 -0.40 16.46
C PRO A 115 4.30 0.01 16.51
N THR A 116 3.53 -0.55 17.44
CA THR A 116 2.08 -0.34 17.53
C THR A 116 1.69 1.08 17.93
N ASP A 117 2.56 1.81 18.64
CA ASP A 117 2.38 3.21 19.01
C ASP A 117 2.57 4.18 17.82
N LYS A 118 3.23 3.72 16.76
CA LYS A 118 3.52 4.49 15.54
C LYS A 118 2.62 4.11 14.36
N PHE A 119 2.26 2.84 14.28
CA PHE A 119 1.44 2.26 13.22
C PHE A 119 0.11 1.79 13.82
N LEU A 120 -0.66 2.78 14.32
CA LEU A 120 -1.97 2.55 14.88
C LEU A 120 -2.84 1.78 13.87
N GLU A 121 -3.66 0.86 14.36
CA GLU A 121 -4.60 0.06 13.59
C GLU A 121 -3.99 -0.99 12.64
N VAL A 122 -2.70 -0.91 12.26
CA VAL A 122 -2.10 -1.85 11.30
C VAL A 122 -2.22 -3.29 11.79
N ALA A 123 -1.94 -3.54 13.08
CA ALA A 123 -2.04 -4.87 13.66
C ALA A 123 -3.48 -5.40 13.67
N ASP A 124 -4.46 -4.55 13.96
CA ASP A 124 -5.87 -4.95 13.99
C ASP A 124 -6.42 -5.18 12.59
N VAL A 125 -6.07 -4.31 11.64
CA VAL A 125 -6.42 -4.50 10.23
C VAL A 125 -5.82 -5.79 9.68
N ALA A 126 -4.56 -6.11 10.02
CA ALA A 126 -3.91 -7.34 9.59
C ALA A 126 -4.63 -8.59 10.13
N LYS A 127 -5.03 -8.59 11.41
CA LYS A 127 -5.82 -9.68 12.01
C LYS A 127 -7.18 -9.85 11.34
N VAL A 128 -7.91 -8.74 11.12
CA VAL A 128 -9.22 -8.78 10.46
C VAL A 128 -9.10 -9.29 9.02
N PHE A 129 -8.07 -8.84 8.30
CA PHE A 129 -7.80 -9.32 6.94
C PHE A 129 -7.48 -10.81 6.93
N ALA A 130 -6.61 -11.27 7.82
CA ALA A 130 -6.24 -12.68 7.94
C ALA A 130 -7.44 -13.56 8.28
N ALA A 131 -8.28 -13.16 9.23
CA ALA A 131 -9.48 -13.92 9.60
C ALA A 131 -10.45 -14.13 8.43
N ARG A 132 -10.48 -13.22 7.47
CA ARG A 132 -11.33 -13.32 6.26
C ARG A 132 -10.76 -14.23 5.18
N HIS A 133 -9.45 -14.46 5.16
CA HIS A 133 -8.76 -15.12 4.05
C HIS A 133 -7.98 -16.38 4.43
N GLN A 134 -7.96 -16.78 5.72
CA GLN A 134 -7.35 -18.04 6.18
C GLN A 134 -8.30 -19.25 6.13
N GLN A 135 -9.57 -19.06 5.76
CA GLN A 135 -10.59 -20.11 5.73
C GLN A 135 -10.94 -20.57 4.29
N SER A 136 -10.12 -20.23 3.31
CA SER A 136 -10.35 -20.60 1.91
C SER A 136 -9.37 -21.66 1.45
#